data_26b75bb358f0ef6564666d2bff611a09
#
_entry.id   26b75bb358f0ef6564666d2bff611a09
#
_cell.length_a   1.000
_cell.length_b   1.000
_cell.length_c   1.000
_cell.angle_alpha   90.00
_cell.angle_beta   90.00
_cell.angle_gamma   90.00
#
_symmetry.space_group_name_H-M   'P 1'
#
loop_
_entity.id
_entity.type
_entity.pdbx_description
1 polymer ?
#
loop_
_entity_poly.entity_id
_entity_poly.type
_entity_poly.pdbx_seq_one_letter_code
_entity_poly.pdbx_strand_id
1 'polypeptide(L)'
;MANEIWTIKRCLEWTKEYLAERGEEHPRLSAEWLLCAATGLARIDLYMRMDETLDAAQLETMHAAVVRRAKGEPLQYITGSTQFRMIDVACAPGVLIPRPETEMLVEEVLNYLDAEVLSPEAAARQRVELPWNDEVEQARKAEAALADERATAERRAANLTAADEAALGGDVLGSRAYAEELADREAEEAAAQAAEAESVEVAEPELDEYGIAIEDGDQEMTPAQDVADAPASAPVEPRIARVLEVGCGTGCISLSLAWERRGHVTCTATDIEPRAIDLATNNRDALGLTADEVAFSLTNLVSSIPREEWGTFDVLVSNPPYIPTDVMRSLPHEVKDFEPDLALEGGADGLDIFRRLLNAAPYMLRAGGLFACELYEGALNAAAELCRQAGLSDVRIVHDLTDRPRIVRAIVTEPKQRQ
;
A
#
# COMPACT_ATOMS: atom_id res chain seq x y z
N MET A 1 3.03 -48.30 -20.27
CA MET A 1 3.15 -47.36 -19.13
C MET A 1 1.74 -46.89 -18.81
N ALA A 2 1.23 -47.13 -17.60
CA ALA A 2 -0.09 -46.66 -17.20
C ALA A 2 -0.12 -45.13 -17.34
N ASN A 3 -1.12 -44.62 -18.06
CA ASN A 3 -1.32 -43.20 -18.18
C ASN A 3 -1.68 -42.69 -16.74
N GLU A 4 -0.71 -42.12 -16.04
CA GLU A 4 -0.95 -41.57 -14.70
C GLU A 4 -1.96 -40.41 -14.80
N ILE A 5 -3.08 -40.57 -14.11
CA ILE A 5 -4.12 -39.52 -14.07
C ILE A 5 -3.63 -38.40 -13.17
N TRP A 6 -3.56 -37.19 -13.71
CA TRP A 6 -3.21 -35.98 -12.98
C TRP A 6 -4.49 -35.23 -12.60
N THR A 7 -4.81 -35.23 -11.31
CA THR A 7 -5.86 -34.40 -10.74
C THR A 7 -5.29 -33.05 -10.27
N ILE A 8 -6.16 -32.05 -10.04
CA ILE A 8 -5.79 -30.75 -9.46
C ILE A 8 -5.00 -30.97 -8.16
N LYS A 9 -5.52 -31.81 -7.26
CA LYS A 9 -4.84 -32.14 -5.97
C LYS A 9 -3.44 -32.68 -6.19
N ARG A 10 -3.30 -33.68 -7.05
CA ARG A 10 -2.00 -34.31 -7.31
C ARG A 10 -1.00 -33.32 -7.93
N CYS A 11 -1.45 -32.51 -8.87
CA CYS A 11 -0.63 -31.48 -9.50
C CYS A 11 -0.17 -30.43 -8.48
N LEU A 12 -1.09 -29.96 -7.61
CA LEU A 12 -0.78 -29.01 -6.55
C LEU A 12 0.27 -29.55 -5.56
N GLU A 13 0.06 -30.78 -5.08
CA GLU A 13 0.97 -31.41 -4.11
C GLU A 13 2.36 -31.61 -4.71
N TRP A 14 2.43 -32.16 -5.93
CA TRP A 14 3.70 -32.37 -6.62
C TRP A 14 4.44 -31.07 -6.89
N THR A 15 3.73 -30.04 -7.39
CA THR A 15 4.33 -28.73 -7.69
C THR A 15 4.88 -28.06 -6.43
N LYS A 16 4.10 -28.11 -5.34
CA LYS A 16 4.53 -27.57 -4.04
C LYS A 16 5.84 -28.23 -3.58
N GLU A 17 5.91 -29.56 -3.62
CA GLU A 17 7.10 -30.31 -3.22
C GLU A 17 8.29 -29.99 -4.13
N TYR A 18 8.06 -29.99 -5.44
CA TYR A 18 9.09 -29.71 -6.44
C TYR A 18 9.69 -28.30 -6.31
N LEU A 19 8.87 -27.27 -6.05
CA LEU A 19 9.32 -25.89 -5.85
C LEU A 19 10.01 -25.72 -4.48
N ALA A 20 9.49 -26.34 -3.42
CA ALA A 20 10.12 -26.33 -2.10
C ALA A 20 11.55 -26.91 -2.11
N GLU A 21 11.78 -28.01 -2.82
CA GLU A 21 13.13 -28.60 -2.99
C GLU A 21 14.12 -27.67 -3.71
N ARG A 22 13.60 -26.63 -4.40
CA ARG A 22 14.40 -25.63 -5.15
C ARG A 22 14.51 -24.29 -4.46
N GLY A 23 14.08 -24.22 -3.19
CA GLY A 23 14.25 -23.05 -2.36
C GLY A 23 13.16 -21.97 -2.54
N GLU A 24 12.03 -22.32 -3.16
CA GLU A 24 10.88 -21.41 -3.21
C GLU A 24 10.39 -21.11 -1.79
N GLU A 25 10.29 -19.83 -1.44
CA GLU A 25 9.87 -19.41 -0.08
C GLU A 25 8.40 -19.71 0.21
N HIS A 26 7.55 -19.57 -0.83
CA HIS A 26 6.10 -19.77 -0.72
C HIS A 26 5.58 -20.81 -1.71
N PRO A 27 6.06 -22.09 -1.66
CA PRO A 27 5.84 -23.07 -2.71
C PRO A 27 4.38 -23.44 -2.91
N ARG A 28 3.57 -23.41 -1.84
CA ARG A 28 2.13 -23.67 -1.93
C ARG A 28 1.42 -22.54 -2.67
N LEU A 29 1.72 -21.29 -2.32
CA LEU A 29 1.12 -20.14 -2.97
C LEU A 29 1.48 -20.09 -4.46
N SER A 30 2.74 -20.29 -4.80
CA SER A 30 3.21 -20.38 -6.18
C SER A 30 2.48 -21.49 -6.96
N ALA A 31 2.35 -22.69 -6.39
CA ALA A 31 1.65 -23.80 -7.03
C ALA A 31 0.16 -23.51 -7.27
N GLU A 32 -0.53 -22.88 -6.32
CA GLU A 32 -1.93 -22.48 -6.45
C GLU A 32 -2.11 -21.45 -7.59
N TRP A 33 -1.30 -20.40 -7.65
CA TRP A 33 -1.39 -19.38 -8.69
C TRP A 33 -1.04 -19.91 -10.08
N LEU A 34 -0.02 -20.79 -10.18
CA LEU A 34 0.31 -21.44 -11.45
C LEU A 34 -0.82 -22.34 -11.95
N LEU A 35 -1.50 -23.06 -11.04
CA LEU A 35 -2.69 -23.84 -11.39
C LEU A 35 -3.87 -22.97 -11.79
N CYS A 36 -4.11 -21.85 -11.10
CA CYS A 36 -5.13 -20.89 -11.51
C CYS A 36 -4.88 -20.40 -12.95
N ALA A 37 -3.64 -20.02 -13.26
CA ALA A 37 -3.26 -19.56 -14.59
C ALA A 37 -3.42 -20.65 -15.67
N ALA A 38 -3.07 -21.91 -15.35
CA ALA A 38 -3.17 -23.03 -16.28
C ALA A 38 -4.61 -23.52 -16.53
N THR A 39 -5.49 -23.38 -15.52
CA THR A 39 -6.86 -23.91 -15.57
C THR A 39 -7.92 -22.85 -15.85
N GLY A 40 -7.60 -21.56 -15.61
CA GLY A 40 -8.57 -20.46 -15.61
C GLY A 40 -9.52 -20.47 -14.41
N LEU A 41 -9.27 -21.31 -13.41
CA LEU A 41 -10.08 -21.41 -12.19
C LEU A 41 -9.68 -20.36 -11.17
N ALA A 42 -10.67 -19.87 -10.40
CA ALA A 42 -10.37 -19.09 -9.21
C ALA A 42 -9.73 -19.98 -8.14
N ARG A 43 -8.94 -19.39 -7.25
CA ARG A 43 -8.22 -20.12 -6.20
C ARG A 43 -9.14 -20.97 -5.31
N ILE A 44 -10.34 -20.48 -4.99
CA ILE A 44 -11.34 -21.23 -4.23
C ILE A 44 -11.85 -22.45 -5.00
N ASP A 45 -12.00 -22.34 -6.32
CA ASP A 45 -12.49 -23.42 -7.17
C ASP A 45 -11.50 -24.58 -7.25
N LEU A 46 -10.18 -24.33 -7.15
CA LEU A 46 -9.17 -25.40 -7.06
C LEU A 46 -9.49 -26.33 -5.89
N TYR A 47 -9.88 -25.79 -4.73
CA TYR A 47 -10.23 -26.59 -3.55
C TYR A 47 -11.56 -27.29 -3.66
N MET A 48 -12.51 -26.70 -4.36
CA MET A 48 -13.82 -27.32 -4.62
C MET A 48 -13.74 -28.47 -5.63
N ARG A 49 -12.70 -28.47 -6.50
CA ARG A 49 -12.55 -29.39 -7.65
C ARG A 49 -11.26 -30.23 -7.57
N MET A 50 -10.77 -30.52 -6.38
CA MET A 50 -9.48 -31.22 -6.14
C MET A 50 -9.34 -32.55 -6.88
N ASP A 51 -10.45 -33.29 -7.09
CA ASP A 51 -10.46 -34.60 -7.74
C ASP A 51 -10.67 -34.52 -9.26
N GLU A 52 -10.90 -33.33 -9.82
CA GLU A 52 -11.01 -33.15 -11.27
C GLU A 52 -9.67 -33.38 -11.94
N THR A 53 -9.71 -33.99 -13.12
CA THR A 53 -8.53 -34.30 -13.92
C THR A 53 -8.16 -33.12 -14.81
N LEU A 54 -6.86 -32.83 -14.86
CA LEU A 54 -6.29 -31.86 -15.79
C LEU A 54 -6.17 -32.48 -17.19
N ASP A 55 -6.51 -31.70 -18.21
CA ASP A 55 -6.29 -32.10 -19.58
C ASP A 55 -4.83 -31.92 -20.03
N ALA A 56 -4.51 -32.37 -21.24
CA ALA A 56 -3.15 -32.34 -21.77
C ALA A 56 -2.63 -30.90 -21.97
N ALA A 57 -3.49 -29.95 -22.37
CA ALA A 57 -3.09 -28.56 -22.58
C ALA A 57 -2.83 -27.85 -21.26
N GLN A 58 -3.66 -28.10 -20.24
CA GLN A 58 -3.48 -27.58 -18.89
C GLN A 58 -2.17 -28.12 -18.26
N LEU A 59 -1.87 -29.40 -18.45
CA LEU A 59 -0.62 -30.01 -17.96
C LEU A 59 0.61 -29.48 -18.69
N GLU A 60 0.54 -29.21 -19.97
CA GLU A 60 1.64 -28.59 -20.73
C GLU A 60 1.89 -27.16 -20.26
N THR A 61 0.83 -26.36 -20.09
CA THR A 61 0.90 -24.99 -19.54
C THR A 61 1.51 -24.99 -18.13
N MET A 62 1.02 -25.90 -17.27
CA MET A 62 1.52 -26.03 -15.91
C MET A 62 2.99 -26.44 -15.87
N HIS A 63 3.41 -27.41 -16.69
CA HIS A 63 4.79 -27.83 -16.78
C HIS A 63 5.71 -26.68 -17.20
N ALA A 64 5.34 -25.93 -18.24
CA ALA A 64 6.11 -24.78 -18.70
C ALA A 64 6.23 -23.72 -17.60
N ALA A 65 5.13 -23.42 -16.90
CA ALA A 65 5.09 -22.45 -15.80
C ALA A 65 5.97 -22.88 -14.61
N VAL A 66 5.90 -24.13 -14.20
CA VAL A 66 6.72 -24.69 -13.11
C VAL A 66 8.21 -24.63 -13.44
N VAL A 67 8.60 -24.94 -14.69
CA VAL A 67 10.00 -24.84 -15.14
C VAL A 67 10.51 -23.41 -15.09
N ARG A 68 9.70 -22.43 -15.46
CA ARG A 68 10.04 -21.00 -15.36
C ARG A 68 10.21 -20.59 -13.89
N ARG A 69 9.24 -20.93 -13.04
CA ARG A 69 9.30 -20.60 -11.59
C ARG A 69 10.48 -21.25 -10.90
N ALA A 70 10.78 -22.50 -11.21
CA ALA A 70 11.93 -23.21 -10.67
C ALA A 70 13.30 -22.59 -11.05
N LYS A 71 13.34 -21.72 -12.06
CA LYS A 71 14.51 -20.91 -12.42
C LYS A 71 14.55 -19.54 -11.73
N GLY A 72 13.59 -19.26 -10.84
CA GLY A 72 13.48 -18.01 -10.11
C GLY A 72 12.71 -16.90 -10.85
N GLU A 73 12.06 -17.19 -11.99
CA GLU A 73 11.25 -16.17 -12.68
C GLU A 73 10.08 -15.75 -11.80
N PRO A 74 9.80 -14.41 -11.67
CA PRO A 74 8.71 -13.91 -10.85
C PRO A 74 7.37 -14.53 -11.22
N LEU A 75 6.59 -14.87 -10.20
CA LEU A 75 5.28 -15.49 -10.38
C LEU A 75 4.38 -14.65 -11.28
N GLN A 76 4.37 -13.33 -11.09
CA GLN A 76 3.57 -12.37 -11.83
C GLN A 76 3.93 -12.30 -13.33
N TYR A 77 5.20 -12.51 -13.68
CA TYR A 77 5.61 -12.63 -15.10
C TYR A 77 5.17 -13.94 -15.73
N ILE A 78 5.02 -15.00 -14.92
CA ILE A 78 4.56 -16.30 -15.39
C ILE A 78 3.04 -16.31 -15.56
N THR A 79 2.31 -15.77 -14.58
CA THR A 79 0.85 -15.71 -14.57
C THR A 79 0.30 -14.57 -15.44
N GLY A 80 1.13 -13.56 -15.71
CA GLY A 80 0.82 -12.42 -16.56
C GLY A 80 0.09 -11.27 -15.87
N SER A 81 -0.24 -11.38 -14.58
CA SER A 81 -0.94 -10.31 -13.84
C SER A 81 -0.71 -10.40 -12.33
N THR A 82 -1.08 -9.31 -11.64
CA THR A 82 -1.20 -9.25 -10.18
C THR A 82 -2.37 -8.36 -9.79
N GLN A 83 -2.92 -8.61 -8.61
CA GLN A 83 -3.90 -7.71 -8.01
C GLN A 83 -3.14 -6.55 -7.35
N PHE A 84 -3.64 -5.35 -7.55
CA PHE A 84 -3.15 -4.14 -6.89
C PHE A 84 -4.35 -3.29 -6.47
N ARG A 85 -4.54 -3.09 -5.16
CA ARG A 85 -5.74 -2.46 -4.59
C ARG A 85 -7.03 -3.09 -5.15
N MET A 86 -7.83 -2.30 -5.86
CA MET A 86 -9.14 -2.71 -6.39
C MET A 86 -9.09 -3.15 -7.86
N ILE A 87 -7.90 -3.25 -8.47
CA ILE A 87 -7.73 -3.55 -9.89
C ILE A 87 -6.79 -4.73 -10.13
N ASP A 88 -7.03 -5.46 -11.23
CA ASP A 88 -6.09 -6.43 -11.76
C ASP A 88 -5.19 -5.74 -12.77
N VAL A 89 -3.87 -5.89 -12.60
CA VAL A 89 -2.84 -5.23 -13.40
C VAL A 89 -2.02 -6.28 -14.14
N ALA A 90 -1.97 -6.21 -15.46
CA ALA A 90 -1.08 -7.07 -16.24
C ALA A 90 0.38 -6.73 -15.94
N CYS A 91 1.19 -7.78 -15.87
CA CYS A 91 2.62 -7.73 -15.63
C CYS A 91 3.37 -8.36 -16.81
N ALA A 92 4.49 -7.75 -17.21
CA ALA A 92 5.33 -8.25 -18.29
C ALA A 92 6.81 -8.04 -17.99
N PRO A 93 7.70 -8.92 -18.46
CA PRO A 93 9.15 -8.76 -18.30
C PRO A 93 9.64 -7.40 -18.83
N GLY A 94 10.50 -6.76 -18.06
CA GLY A 94 11.05 -5.44 -18.38
C GLY A 94 10.28 -4.26 -17.81
N VAL A 95 9.21 -4.49 -17.06
CA VAL A 95 8.47 -3.48 -16.30
C VAL A 95 8.35 -3.93 -14.85
N LEU A 96 8.58 -3.03 -13.89
CA LEU A 96 8.53 -3.34 -12.45
C LEU A 96 7.17 -3.96 -12.07
N ILE A 97 7.22 -5.04 -11.32
CA ILE A 97 6.02 -5.66 -10.75
C ILE A 97 5.47 -4.76 -9.63
N PRO A 98 4.18 -4.42 -9.62
CA PRO A 98 3.57 -3.65 -8.53
C PRO A 98 3.84 -4.28 -7.17
N ARG A 99 4.23 -3.46 -6.19
CA ARG A 99 4.52 -3.88 -4.82
C ARG A 99 3.36 -3.54 -3.89
N PRO A 100 3.05 -4.40 -2.90
CA PRO A 100 2.00 -4.10 -1.91
C PRO A 100 2.25 -2.79 -1.15
N GLU A 101 3.50 -2.44 -0.89
CA GLU A 101 3.87 -1.20 -0.22
C GLU A 101 3.44 0.04 -1.01
N THR A 102 3.44 -0.03 -2.34
CA THR A 102 3.00 1.06 -3.22
C THR A 102 1.50 1.36 -3.11
N GLU A 103 0.69 0.40 -2.61
CA GLU A 103 -0.73 0.63 -2.33
C GLU A 103 -0.93 1.74 -1.28
N MET A 104 0.01 1.87 -0.34
CA MET A 104 -0.01 2.94 0.66
C MET A 104 0.29 4.31 0.06
N LEU A 105 1.12 4.37 -0.98
CA LEU A 105 1.34 5.63 -1.70
C LEU A 105 0.05 6.11 -2.37
N VAL A 106 -0.70 5.19 -2.97
CA VAL A 106 -2.04 5.48 -3.52
C VAL A 106 -3.00 5.95 -2.43
N GLU A 107 -3.02 5.25 -1.28
CA GLU A 107 -3.87 5.62 -0.14
C GLU A 107 -3.56 7.03 0.38
N GLU A 108 -2.27 7.37 0.50
CA GLU A 108 -1.84 8.69 0.97
C GLU A 108 -2.27 9.80 -0.01
N VAL A 109 -2.20 9.53 -1.33
CA VAL A 109 -2.70 10.45 -2.36
C VAL A 109 -4.22 10.59 -2.28
N LEU A 110 -4.97 9.50 -2.16
CA LEU A 110 -6.42 9.52 -2.05
C LEU A 110 -6.88 10.31 -0.80
N ASN A 111 -6.24 10.07 0.34
CA ASN A 111 -6.54 10.80 1.58
C ASN A 111 -6.31 12.32 1.42
N TYR A 112 -5.23 12.71 0.74
CA TYR A 112 -4.99 14.13 0.44
C TYR A 112 -6.05 14.70 -0.52
N LEU A 113 -6.38 13.98 -1.59
CA LEU A 113 -7.36 14.42 -2.57
C LEU A 113 -8.74 14.57 -1.94
N ASP A 114 -9.17 13.62 -1.12
CA ASP A 114 -10.46 13.65 -0.42
C ASP A 114 -10.55 14.80 0.58
N ALA A 115 -9.45 15.12 1.28
CA ALA A 115 -9.44 16.15 2.31
C ALA A 115 -9.28 17.58 1.74
N GLU A 116 -8.45 17.75 0.69
CA GLU A 116 -7.96 19.07 0.29
C GLU A 116 -8.42 19.50 -1.12
N VAL A 117 -8.92 18.59 -1.94
CA VAL A 117 -9.21 18.86 -3.36
C VAL A 117 -10.63 18.56 -3.76
N LEU A 118 -11.14 17.39 -3.38
CA LEU A 118 -12.47 16.93 -3.76
C LEU A 118 -13.53 17.43 -2.78
N SER A 119 -14.78 17.58 -3.26
CA SER A 119 -15.87 17.87 -2.35
C SER A 119 -16.16 16.67 -1.44
N PRO A 120 -16.70 16.89 -0.22
CA PRO A 120 -17.08 15.80 0.68
C PRO A 120 -18.03 14.78 0.03
N GLU A 121 -18.87 15.22 -0.91
CA GLU A 121 -19.81 14.36 -1.64
C GLU A 121 -19.10 13.47 -2.68
N ALA A 122 -18.02 13.95 -3.30
CA ALA A 122 -17.20 13.16 -4.22
C ALA A 122 -16.36 12.12 -3.47
N ALA A 123 -15.85 12.49 -2.30
CA ALA A 123 -15.08 11.59 -1.44
C ALA A 123 -15.95 10.49 -0.80
N ALA A 124 -17.20 10.80 -0.45
CA ALA A 124 -18.12 9.87 0.23
C ALA A 124 -18.66 8.77 -0.69
N ARG A 125 -18.69 8.96 -2.01
CA ARG A 125 -19.34 8.03 -2.95
C ARG A 125 -18.68 6.67 -3.12
N GLN A 126 -17.47 6.46 -2.59
CA GLN A 126 -16.71 5.21 -2.77
C GLN A 126 -16.17 4.57 -1.49
N ARG A 127 -16.41 5.16 -0.32
CA ARG A 127 -16.17 4.42 0.93
C ARG A 127 -17.27 3.39 1.09
N VAL A 128 -16.97 2.15 0.74
CA VAL A 128 -17.74 1.01 1.25
C VAL A 128 -17.41 0.93 2.72
N GLU A 129 -18.23 1.54 3.57
CA GLU A 129 -18.16 1.31 5.01
C GLU A 129 -18.53 -0.15 5.23
N LEU A 130 -17.53 -0.96 5.49
CA LEU A 130 -17.77 -2.31 5.95
C LEU A 130 -18.21 -2.22 7.40
N PRO A 131 -19.29 -2.91 7.82
CA PRO A 131 -19.86 -2.77 9.18
C PRO A 131 -18.88 -3.02 10.32
N TRP A 132 -17.77 -3.70 10.05
CA TRP A 132 -16.72 -4.02 11.03
C TRP A 132 -15.49 -3.08 11.00
N ASN A 133 -15.46 -2.04 10.15
CA ASN A 133 -14.31 -1.12 10.08
C ASN A 133 -14.06 -0.41 11.40
N ASP A 134 -15.13 0.00 12.09
CA ASP A 134 -15.02 0.68 13.39
C ASP A 134 -14.51 -0.26 14.49
N GLU A 135 -14.94 -1.52 14.48
CA GLU A 135 -14.47 -2.54 15.43
C GLU A 135 -13.00 -2.89 15.21
N VAL A 136 -12.59 -3.05 13.96
CA VAL A 136 -11.19 -3.30 13.59
C VAL A 136 -10.31 -2.11 13.96
N GLU A 137 -10.78 -0.88 13.72
CA GLU A 137 -10.02 0.32 14.08
C GLU A 137 -9.93 0.52 15.60
N GLN A 138 -10.99 0.20 16.34
CA GLN A 138 -10.97 0.21 17.81
C GLN A 138 -10.05 -0.87 18.38
N ALA A 139 -10.08 -2.09 17.84
CA ALA A 139 -9.17 -3.17 18.23
C ALA A 139 -7.72 -2.79 17.94
N ARG A 140 -7.42 -2.17 16.80
CA ARG A 140 -6.09 -1.69 16.45
C ARG A 140 -5.60 -0.57 17.36
N LYS A 141 -6.48 0.36 17.73
CA LYS A 141 -6.14 1.44 18.68
C LYS A 141 -5.86 0.88 20.08
N ALA A 142 -6.62 -0.12 20.50
CA ALA A 142 -6.39 -0.82 21.78
C ALA A 142 -5.07 -1.60 21.78
N GLU A 143 -4.75 -2.29 20.70
CA GLU A 143 -3.48 -3.02 20.54
C GLU A 143 -2.27 -2.07 20.50
N ALA A 144 -2.38 -0.94 19.81
CA ALA A 144 -1.34 0.08 19.79
C ALA A 144 -1.12 0.73 21.15
N ALA A 145 -2.18 0.98 21.93
CA ALA A 145 -2.11 1.49 23.29
C ALA A 145 -1.40 0.50 24.24
N LEU A 146 -1.75 -0.78 24.15
CA LEU A 146 -1.09 -1.86 24.91
C LEU A 146 0.40 -2.01 24.54
N ALA A 147 0.75 -1.85 23.27
CA ALA A 147 2.15 -1.88 22.82
C ALA A 147 2.95 -0.69 23.38
N ASP A 148 2.35 0.51 23.41
CA ASP A 148 2.98 1.71 23.97
C ASP A 148 3.14 1.62 25.48
N GLU A 149 2.16 1.05 26.20
CA GLU A 149 2.26 0.77 27.64
C GLU A 149 3.37 -0.23 27.94
N ARG A 150 3.50 -1.31 27.16
CA ARG A 150 4.60 -2.28 27.29
C ARG A 150 5.95 -1.63 27.03
N ALA A 151 6.10 -0.85 25.95
CA ALA A 151 7.32 -0.15 25.66
C ALA A 151 7.69 0.89 26.73
N THR A 152 6.69 1.52 27.36
CA THR A 152 6.89 2.48 28.46
C THR A 152 7.28 1.74 29.75
N ALA A 153 6.70 0.60 30.04
CA ALA A 153 7.07 -0.25 31.18
C ALA A 153 8.50 -0.79 31.05
N GLU A 154 8.88 -1.26 29.84
CA GLU A 154 10.24 -1.70 29.54
C GLU A 154 11.28 -0.57 29.68
N ARG A 155 10.96 0.66 29.22
CA ARG A 155 11.82 1.83 29.41
C ARG A 155 11.94 2.23 30.88
N ARG A 156 10.87 2.09 31.67
CA ARG A 156 10.90 2.34 33.11
C ARG A 156 11.76 1.30 33.84
N ALA A 157 11.61 0.02 33.48
CA ALA A 157 12.42 -1.06 34.05
C ALA A 157 13.91 -0.90 33.71
N ALA A 158 14.22 -0.55 32.45
CA ALA A 158 15.60 -0.29 32.02
C ALA A 158 16.22 0.94 32.71
N ASN A 159 15.46 2.00 32.96
CA ASN A 159 15.91 3.18 33.69
C ASN A 159 16.07 2.91 35.19
N LEU A 160 15.26 2.05 35.79
CA LEU A 160 15.41 1.62 37.19
C LEU A 160 16.68 0.79 37.39
N THR A 161 16.95 -0.18 36.47
CA THR A 161 18.20 -0.97 36.51
C THR A 161 19.45 -0.10 36.32
N ALA A 162 19.40 0.88 35.42
CA ALA A 162 20.54 1.81 35.21
C ALA A 162 20.77 2.75 36.43
N ALA A 163 19.68 3.15 37.08
CA ALA A 163 19.77 3.98 38.31
C ALA A 163 20.28 3.17 39.52
N ASP A 164 19.89 1.93 39.66
CA ASP A 164 20.33 1.01 40.71
C ASP A 164 21.79 0.58 40.50
N GLU A 165 22.21 0.33 39.26
CA GLU A 165 23.63 0.06 38.92
C GLU A 165 24.53 1.28 39.22
N ALA A 166 24.04 2.49 38.98
CA ALA A 166 24.75 3.72 39.28
C ALA A 166 24.85 4.01 40.83
N ALA A 167 23.83 3.56 41.58
CA ALA A 167 23.77 3.79 43.03
C ALA A 167 24.57 2.76 43.84
N LEU A 168 24.78 1.54 43.33
CA LEU A 168 25.35 0.40 44.06
C LEU A 168 26.81 0.08 43.74
N GLY A 169 27.45 0.81 42.85
CA GLY A 169 28.92 0.75 42.68
C GLY A 169 29.48 -0.64 42.35
N GLY A 170 28.79 -1.43 41.57
CA GLY A 170 29.30 -2.70 41.05
C GLY A 170 28.81 -3.95 41.82
N ASP A 171 28.28 -4.85 41.07
CA ASP A 171 28.11 -6.29 41.33
C ASP A 171 27.07 -6.73 42.37
N VAL A 172 25.81 -6.84 41.94
CA VAL A 172 24.81 -7.68 42.70
C VAL A 172 24.03 -8.53 41.69
N LEU A 173 24.38 -9.80 41.62
CA LEU A 173 23.69 -10.88 40.84
C LEU A 173 22.24 -11.15 41.29
N GLY A 174 21.73 -10.41 42.30
CA GLY A 174 20.36 -10.62 42.85
C GLY A 174 19.32 -9.67 42.33
N SER A 175 19.66 -8.52 41.79
CA SER A 175 18.69 -7.49 41.37
C SER A 175 18.01 -7.78 40.04
N ARG A 176 18.65 -8.52 39.14
CA ARG A 176 18.11 -8.86 37.83
C ARG A 176 16.99 -9.90 37.93
N ALA A 177 17.17 -10.91 38.80
CA ALA A 177 16.16 -11.94 39.05
C ALA A 177 14.91 -11.35 39.73
N TYR A 178 15.06 -10.39 40.63
CA TYR A 178 13.95 -9.72 41.31
C TYR A 178 13.19 -8.77 40.38
N ALA A 179 13.87 -8.10 39.44
CA ALA A 179 13.23 -7.24 38.46
C ALA A 179 12.45 -8.05 37.40
N GLU A 180 12.97 -9.24 36.99
CA GLU A 180 12.26 -10.17 36.12
C GLU A 180 11.01 -10.75 36.83
N GLU A 181 11.09 -11.09 38.11
CA GLU A 181 9.97 -11.61 38.91
C GLU A 181 8.88 -10.55 39.18
N LEU A 182 9.25 -9.26 39.29
CA LEU A 182 8.30 -8.15 39.41
C LEU A 182 7.59 -7.87 38.08
N ALA A 183 8.32 -7.90 36.97
CA ALA A 183 7.74 -7.70 35.65
C ALA A 183 6.76 -8.82 35.26
N ASP A 184 7.05 -10.09 35.61
CA ASP A 184 6.16 -11.20 35.40
C ASP A 184 4.88 -11.10 36.26
N ARG A 185 4.99 -10.62 37.51
CA ARG A 185 3.79 -10.39 38.35
C ARG A 185 2.91 -9.26 37.87
N GLU A 186 3.50 -8.14 37.43
CA GLU A 186 2.75 -7.01 36.86
C GLU A 186 2.05 -7.40 35.54
N ALA A 187 2.69 -8.26 34.74
CA ALA A 187 2.10 -8.80 33.52
C ALA A 187 0.93 -9.77 33.82
N GLU A 188 1.02 -10.59 34.87
CA GLU A 188 -0.07 -11.45 35.33
C GLU A 188 -1.25 -10.64 35.93
N GLU A 189 -0.98 -9.57 36.67
CA GLU A 189 -2.03 -8.69 37.22
C GLU A 189 -2.73 -7.89 36.09
N ALA A 190 -2.00 -7.44 35.08
CA ALA A 190 -2.59 -6.77 33.89
C ALA A 190 -3.44 -7.73 33.04
N ALA A 191 -2.99 -8.98 32.90
CA ALA A 191 -3.76 -10.02 32.20
C ALA A 191 -5.03 -10.41 32.97
N ALA A 192 -4.98 -10.43 34.31
CA ALA A 192 -6.15 -10.69 35.15
C ALA A 192 -7.17 -9.55 35.09
N GLN A 193 -6.74 -8.29 35.06
CA GLN A 193 -7.62 -7.13 34.88
C GLN A 193 -8.24 -7.07 33.48
N ALA A 194 -7.53 -7.48 32.44
CA ALA A 194 -8.08 -7.59 31.09
C ALA A 194 -9.15 -8.68 30.98
N ALA A 195 -8.95 -9.83 31.68
CA ALA A 195 -9.93 -10.91 31.74
C ALA A 195 -11.18 -10.53 32.52
N GLU A 196 -11.06 -9.66 33.54
CA GLU A 196 -12.18 -9.17 34.35
C GLU A 196 -13.02 -8.13 33.58
N ALA A 197 -12.39 -7.35 32.68
CA ALA A 197 -13.05 -6.42 31.79
C ALA A 197 -13.86 -7.14 30.68
N GLU A 198 -13.46 -8.34 30.28
CA GLU A 198 -14.18 -9.16 29.28
C GLU A 198 -15.44 -9.85 29.84
N SER A 199 -15.67 -9.82 31.16
CA SER A 199 -16.82 -10.43 31.81
C SER A 199 -18.00 -9.48 32.08
N VAL A 200 -18.00 -8.27 31.52
CA VAL A 200 -19.16 -7.38 31.56
C VAL A 200 -20.18 -7.89 30.55
N GLU A 201 -21.19 -8.57 31.07
CA GLU A 201 -22.38 -9.00 30.32
C GLU A 201 -23.04 -7.79 29.67
N VAL A 202 -22.87 -7.66 28.35
CA VAL A 202 -23.65 -6.70 27.55
C VAL A 202 -25.04 -7.28 27.41
N ALA A 203 -26.06 -6.62 28.02
CA ALA A 203 -27.45 -6.98 27.84
C ALA A 203 -27.78 -6.97 26.34
N GLU A 204 -28.30 -8.09 25.84
CA GLU A 204 -28.77 -8.18 24.45
C GLU A 204 -29.93 -7.20 24.26
N PRO A 205 -29.93 -6.37 23.18
CA PRO A 205 -31.03 -5.49 22.87
C PRO A 205 -32.29 -6.31 22.51
N GLU A 206 -33.48 -5.91 23.01
CA GLU A 206 -34.75 -6.46 22.54
C GLU A 206 -34.95 -6.12 21.05
N LEU A 207 -35.17 -7.16 20.23
CA LEU A 207 -35.39 -7.03 18.80
C LEU A 207 -36.90 -7.20 18.48
N ASP A 208 -37.39 -6.48 17.49
CA ASP A 208 -38.73 -6.67 16.95
C ASP A 208 -38.86 -7.97 16.14
N GLU A 209 -40.06 -8.24 15.59
CA GLU A 209 -40.36 -9.46 14.81
C GLU A 209 -39.58 -9.56 13.48
N TYR A 210 -38.83 -8.50 13.10
CA TYR A 210 -37.96 -8.42 11.91
C TYR A 210 -36.48 -8.33 12.28
N GLY A 211 -36.10 -8.42 13.57
CA GLY A 211 -34.72 -8.43 14.03
C GLY A 211 -34.06 -7.04 14.13
N ILE A 212 -34.85 -5.97 14.31
CA ILE A 212 -34.39 -4.60 14.45
C ILE A 212 -34.44 -4.17 15.93
N ALA A 213 -33.39 -3.53 16.44
CA ALA A 213 -33.31 -3.06 17.82
C ALA A 213 -34.32 -1.93 18.08
N ILE A 214 -35.09 -2.04 19.19
CA ILE A 214 -36.05 -1.05 19.62
C ILE A 214 -35.31 0.00 20.46
N GLU A 215 -35.20 1.25 19.97
CA GLU A 215 -34.74 2.38 20.76
C GLU A 215 -35.93 3.07 21.44
N ASP A 216 -36.03 2.96 22.77
CA ASP A 216 -36.92 3.78 23.59
C ASP A 216 -36.30 5.16 23.79
N GLY A 217 -36.82 6.16 23.10
CA GLY A 217 -36.33 7.52 23.21
C GLY A 217 -37.42 8.57 22.98
N ASP A 218 -38.33 8.79 23.97
CA ASP A 218 -39.10 10.03 24.08
C ASP A 218 -38.16 11.19 24.44
N GLN A 219 -37.69 11.94 23.44
CA GLN A 219 -37.14 13.29 23.66
C GLN A 219 -38.09 14.34 23.03
N GLU A 220 -38.72 15.11 23.92
CA GLU A 220 -39.52 16.28 23.56
C GLU A 220 -38.76 17.24 22.65
N MET A 221 -39.28 17.44 21.45
CA MET A 221 -38.81 18.44 20.51
C MET A 221 -39.15 19.84 21.02
N THR A 222 -38.15 20.63 21.42
CA THR A 222 -38.25 22.07 21.52
C THR A 222 -38.26 22.70 20.13
N PRO A 223 -39.11 23.68 19.84
CA PRO A 223 -39.17 24.29 18.48
C PRO A 223 -37.91 25.09 18.19
N ALA A 224 -37.29 24.78 17.04
CA ALA A 224 -36.15 25.51 16.51
C ALA A 224 -36.50 26.99 16.26
N GLN A 225 -35.68 27.88 16.79
CA GLN A 225 -35.67 29.30 16.45
C GLN A 225 -35.18 29.47 15.01
N ASP A 226 -35.92 30.31 14.27
CA ASP A 226 -35.58 30.75 12.92
C ASP A 226 -34.15 31.28 12.84
N VAL A 227 -33.27 30.50 12.20
CA VAL A 227 -31.98 30.99 11.75
C VAL A 227 -32.17 31.56 10.35
N ALA A 228 -32.03 32.89 10.27
CA ALA A 228 -32.14 33.63 9.04
C ALA A 228 -31.30 33.05 7.91
N ASP A 229 -31.91 32.93 6.73
CA ASP A 229 -31.32 32.57 5.44
C ASP A 229 -29.96 33.25 5.22
N ALA A 230 -28.86 32.47 5.37
CA ALA A 230 -27.62 32.81 4.69
C ALA A 230 -27.83 32.49 3.19
N PRO A 231 -27.39 33.36 2.27
CA PRO A 231 -27.59 33.12 0.85
C PRO A 231 -26.92 31.80 0.48
N ALA A 232 -27.70 30.87 -0.09
CA ALA A 232 -27.18 29.60 -0.61
C ALA A 232 -26.01 29.91 -1.55
N SER A 233 -24.81 29.47 -1.17
CA SER A 233 -23.65 29.54 -2.04
C SER A 233 -24.01 28.80 -3.33
N ALA A 234 -23.73 29.46 -4.48
CA ALA A 234 -23.92 28.83 -5.79
C ALA A 234 -23.28 27.43 -5.77
N PRO A 235 -23.90 26.42 -6.41
CA PRO A 235 -23.33 25.08 -6.46
C PRO A 235 -21.92 25.19 -7.05
N VAL A 236 -20.92 24.89 -6.23
CA VAL A 236 -19.53 24.79 -6.69
C VAL A 236 -19.50 23.57 -7.60
N GLU A 237 -19.23 23.78 -8.89
CA GLU A 237 -19.03 22.66 -9.81
C GLU A 237 -17.95 21.72 -9.23
N PRO A 238 -18.17 20.40 -9.24
CA PRO A 238 -17.23 19.46 -8.69
C PRO A 238 -15.91 19.60 -9.44
N ARG A 239 -14.87 20.01 -8.71
CA ARG A 239 -13.53 20.16 -9.27
C ARG A 239 -12.95 18.77 -9.56
N ILE A 240 -12.45 18.58 -10.79
CA ILE A 240 -11.67 17.39 -11.16
C ILE A 240 -10.22 17.59 -10.69
N ALA A 241 -9.74 16.69 -9.85
CA ALA A 241 -8.35 16.69 -9.40
C ALA A 241 -7.41 16.22 -10.51
N ARG A 242 -6.25 16.83 -10.62
CA ARG A 242 -5.22 16.52 -11.62
C ARG A 242 -3.99 15.93 -10.96
N VAL A 243 -3.65 14.71 -11.31
CA VAL A 243 -2.50 13.98 -10.78
C VAL A 243 -1.44 13.81 -11.87
N LEU A 244 -0.18 14.07 -11.54
CA LEU A 244 0.97 13.77 -12.35
C LEU A 244 1.74 12.61 -11.71
N GLU A 245 1.79 11.46 -12.39
CA GLU A 245 2.65 10.34 -12.02
C GLU A 245 3.91 10.33 -12.87
N VAL A 246 5.07 10.12 -12.26
CA VAL A 246 6.35 10.00 -12.97
C VAL A 246 6.98 8.63 -12.69
N GLY A 247 7.35 7.91 -13.75
CA GLY A 247 7.79 6.51 -13.67
C GLY A 247 6.61 5.58 -13.44
N CYS A 248 5.65 5.56 -14.38
CA CYS A 248 4.37 4.87 -14.15
C CYS A 248 4.46 3.34 -14.20
N GLY A 249 5.49 2.77 -14.81
CA GLY A 249 5.64 1.32 -14.93
C GLY A 249 4.41 0.65 -15.55
N THR A 250 3.73 -0.19 -14.78
CA THR A 250 2.46 -0.83 -15.20
C THR A 250 1.26 0.12 -15.22
N GLY A 251 1.41 1.35 -14.72
CA GLY A 251 0.33 2.32 -14.53
C GLY A 251 -0.48 2.11 -13.25
N CYS A 252 -0.08 1.21 -12.37
CA CYS A 252 -0.88 0.77 -11.23
C CYS A 252 -1.33 1.92 -10.30
N ILE A 253 -0.49 2.95 -10.09
CA ILE A 253 -0.82 4.11 -9.24
C ILE A 253 -1.91 4.96 -9.92
N SER A 254 -1.65 5.50 -11.12
CA SER A 254 -2.61 6.35 -11.85
C SER A 254 -3.92 5.63 -12.15
N LEU A 255 -3.85 4.35 -12.53
CA LEU A 255 -5.03 3.55 -12.81
C LEU A 255 -5.89 3.33 -11.57
N SER A 256 -5.28 3.06 -10.41
CA SER A 256 -6.02 2.94 -9.15
C SER A 256 -6.66 4.25 -8.74
N LEU A 257 -5.94 5.37 -8.83
CA LEU A 257 -6.47 6.69 -8.49
C LEU A 257 -7.69 7.05 -9.36
N ALA A 258 -7.58 6.87 -10.69
CA ALA A 258 -8.67 7.13 -11.61
C ALA A 258 -9.83 6.16 -11.43
N TRP A 259 -9.57 4.88 -11.15
CA TRP A 259 -10.60 3.88 -10.90
C TRP A 259 -11.39 4.18 -9.61
N GLU A 260 -10.69 4.44 -8.50
CA GLU A 260 -11.30 4.66 -7.19
C GLU A 260 -11.99 6.02 -7.05
N ARG A 261 -11.64 7.00 -7.91
CA ARG A 261 -12.27 8.35 -7.94
C ARG A 261 -12.75 8.70 -9.35
N ARG A 262 -13.38 7.74 -10.00
CA ARG A 262 -13.82 7.86 -11.39
C ARG A 262 -14.71 9.10 -11.61
N GLY A 263 -14.35 9.91 -12.61
CA GLY A 263 -15.03 11.17 -12.89
C GLY A 263 -14.61 12.36 -11.99
N HIS A 264 -13.75 12.13 -11.00
CA HIS A 264 -13.26 13.16 -10.07
C HIS A 264 -11.73 13.34 -10.11
N VAL A 265 -11.03 12.38 -10.69
CA VAL A 265 -9.56 12.40 -10.82
C VAL A 265 -9.19 12.14 -12.26
N THR A 266 -8.28 12.93 -12.80
CA THR A 266 -7.58 12.67 -14.06
C THR A 266 -6.09 12.56 -13.81
N CYS A 267 -5.44 11.63 -14.50
CA CYS A 267 -4.02 11.37 -14.35
C CYS A 267 -3.27 11.61 -15.67
N THR A 268 -2.16 12.33 -15.58
CA THR A 268 -1.11 12.36 -16.59
C THR A 268 0.04 11.55 -16.05
N ALA A 269 0.44 10.48 -16.75
CA ALA A 269 1.47 9.57 -16.28
C ALA A 269 2.60 9.45 -17.30
N THR A 270 3.83 9.44 -16.83
CA THR A 270 5.01 9.45 -17.69
C THR A 270 5.95 8.30 -17.36
N ASP A 271 6.62 7.78 -18.37
CA ASP A 271 7.71 6.83 -18.22
C ASP A 271 8.76 7.01 -19.31
N ILE A 272 9.98 6.59 -19.04
CA ILE A 272 11.08 6.62 -20.01
C ILE A 272 11.17 5.34 -20.83
N GLU A 273 10.57 4.24 -20.34
CA GLU A 273 10.60 2.92 -20.96
C GLU A 273 9.36 2.72 -21.85
N PRO A 274 9.53 2.52 -23.17
CA PRO A 274 8.39 2.33 -24.08
C PRO A 274 7.50 1.14 -23.69
N ARG A 275 8.08 0.05 -23.17
CA ARG A 275 7.30 -1.13 -22.75
C ARG A 275 6.40 -0.82 -21.58
N ALA A 276 6.81 0.07 -20.69
CA ALA A 276 5.98 0.53 -19.57
C ALA A 276 4.75 1.29 -20.10
N ILE A 277 4.93 2.21 -21.05
CA ILE A 277 3.84 2.96 -21.67
C ILE A 277 2.86 2.03 -22.41
N ASP A 278 3.37 1.06 -23.18
CA ASP A 278 2.53 0.08 -23.88
C ASP A 278 1.73 -0.77 -22.89
N LEU A 279 2.37 -1.27 -21.83
CA LEU A 279 1.73 -2.10 -20.80
C LEU A 279 0.68 -1.31 -20.01
N ALA A 280 1.02 -0.10 -19.56
CA ALA A 280 0.11 0.79 -18.84
C ALA A 280 -1.12 1.17 -19.69
N THR A 281 -0.92 1.40 -20.99
CA THR A 281 -2.01 1.66 -21.94
C THR A 281 -2.94 0.46 -22.07
N ASN A 282 -2.39 -0.74 -22.20
CA ASN A 282 -3.17 -1.97 -22.23
C ASN A 282 -3.95 -2.22 -20.93
N ASN A 283 -3.33 -1.93 -19.78
CA ASN A 283 -3.99 -2.02 -18.47
C ASN A 283 -5.14 -1.02 -18.35
N ARG A 284 -4.94 0.23 -18.80
CA ARG A 284 -6.00 1.23 -18.85
C ARG A 284 -7.20 0.75 -19.66
N ASP A 285 -6.93 0.27 -20.88
CA ASP A 285 -7.97 -0.17 -21.83
C ASP A 285 -8.71 -1.40 -21.28
N ALA A 286 -8.02 -2.34 -20.63
CA ALA A 286 -8.61 -3.52 -19.98
C ALA A 286 -9.54 -3.14 -18.82
N LEU A 287 -9.24 -2.06 -18.10
CA LEU A 287 -10.08 -1.50 -17.03
C LEU A 287 -11.26 -0.67 -17.56
N GLY A 288 -11.35 -0.44 -18.86
CA GLY A 288 -12.38 0.42 -19.46
C GLY A 288 -12.24 1.90 -19.06
N LEU A 289 -11.03 2.34 -18.74
CA LEU A 289 -10.70 3.74 -18.57
C LEU A 289 -10.30 4.35 -19.92
N THR A 290 -10.52 5.66 -20.05
CA THR A 290 -10.22 6.41 -21.28
C THR A 290 -8.89 7.17 -21.20
N ALA A 291 -8.40 7.64 -22.34
CA ALA A 291 -7.23 8.50 -22.39
C ALA A 291 -7.45 9.88 -21.73
N ASP A 292 -8.70 10.32 -21.62
CA ASP A 292 -9.06 11.56 -20.91
C ASP A 292 -9.03 11.34 -19.38
N GLU A 293 -9.26 10.11 -18.89
CA GLU A 293 -9.15 9.76 -17.49
C GLU A 293 -7.69 9.50 -17.09
N VAL A 294 -6.90 8.76 -17.93
CA VAL A 294 -5.48 8.48 -17.68
C VAL A 294 -4.71 8.56 -18.99
N ALA A 295 -3.90 9.59 -19.13
CA ALA A 295 -3.03 9.80 -20.30
C ALA A 295 -1.60 9.33 -19.98
N PHE A 296 -1.04 8.46 -20.83
CA PHE A 296 0.34 7.99 -20.74
C PHE A 296 1.24 8.67 -21.78
N SER A 297 2.46 9.04 -21.40
CA SER A 297 3.42 9.72 -22.27
C SER A 297 4.84 9.21 -22.09
N LEU A 298 5.47 8.82 -23.21
CA LEU A 298 6.89 8.40 -23.23
C LEU A 298 7.78 9.63 -23.12
N THR A 299 8.45 9.80 -21.99
CA THR A 299 9.32 10.95 -21.75
C THR A 299 10.25 10.76 -20.56
N ASN A 300 11.32 11.57 -20.52
CA ASN A 300 12.20 11.63 -19.35
C ASN A 300 11.60 12.57 -18.30
N LEU A 301 11.13 12.00 -17.20
CA LEU A 301 10.42 12.69 -16.09
C LEU A 301 9.24 13.53 -16.61
N VAL A 302 9.34 14.86 -16.52
CA VAL A 302 8.26 15.81 -16.86
C VAL A 302 8.52 16.56 -18.17
N SER A 303 9.48 16.11 -18.98
CA SER A 303 9.96 16.89 -20.14
C SER A 303 8.93 17.08 -21.24
N SER A 304 7.94 16.21 -21.37
CA SER A 304 6.85 16.32 -22.35
C SER A 304 5.62 17.08 -21.83
N ILE A 305 5.58 17.43 -20.54
CA ILE A 305 4.43 18.14 -19.99
C ILE A 305 4.35 19.54 -20.61
N PRO A 306 3.25 19.90 -21.30
CA PRO A 306 3.07 21.20 -21.91
C PRO A 306 3.18 22.32 -20.87
N ARG A 307 3.72 23.48 -21.28
CA ARG A 307 3.93 24.62 -20.35
C ARG A 307 2.64 25.16 -19.77
N GLU A 308 1.56 25.09 -20.51
CA GLU A 308 0.20 25.49 -20.09
C GLU A 308 -0.35 24.63 -18.94
N GLU A 309 0.23 23.46 -18.73
CA GLU A 309 -0.15 22.57 -17.63
C GLU A 309 0.70 22.77 -16.38
N TRP A 310 1.76 23.55 -16.45
CA TRP A 310 2.64 23.80 -15.30
C TRP A 310 1.90 24.57 -14.21
N GLY A 311 2.10 24.19 -12.96
CA GLY A 311 1.44 24.78 -11.81
C GLY A 311 -0.05 24.44 -11.71
N THR A 312 -0.53 23.44 -12.44
CA THR A 312 -1.95 23.07 -12.45
C THR A 312 -2.25 21.73 -11.76
N PHE A 313 -1.23 20.91 -11.52
CA PHE A 313 -1.43 19.62 -10.87
C PHE A 313 -1.66 19.76 -9.37
N ASP A 314 -2.58 18.97 -8.85
CA ASP A 314 -2.87 18.86 -7.41
C ASP A 314 -1.87 17.94 -6.71
N VAL A 315 -1.40 16.91 -7.41
CA VAL A 315 -0.47 15.91 -6.89
C VAL A 315 0.61 15.61 -7.92
N LEU A 316 1.86 15.50 -7.46
CA LEU A 316 2.94 14.81 -8.15
C LEU A 316 3.30 13.58 -7.31
N VAL A 317 3.10 12.41 -7.88
CA VAL A 317 3.36 11.12 -7.24
C VAL A 317 4.38 10.30 -8.03
N SER A 318 5.24 9.57 -7.34
CA SER A 318 6.20 8.67 -7.99
C SER A 318 6.61 7.54 -7.05
N ASN A 319 6.79 6.35 -7.64
CA ASN A 319 7.62 5.29 -7.08
C ASN A 319 8.88 5.18 -7.97
N PRO A 320 9.88 6.06 -7.79
CA PRO A 320 11.05 6.11 -8.66
C PRO A 320 12.05 5.01 -8.31
N PRO A 321 13.01 4.69 -9.20
CA PRO A 321 14.16 3.88 -8.83
C PRO A 321 14.88 4.48 -7.60
N TYR A 322 15.01 3.68 -6.53
CA TYR A 322 15.51 4.16 -5.24
C TYR A 322 16.53 3.23 -4.58
N ILE A 323 16.91 2.13 -5.20
CA ILE A 323 17.87 1.19 -4.60
C ILE A 323 19.29 1.74 -4.79
N PRO A 324 20.07 1.90 -3.70
CA PRO A 324 21.46 2.31 -3.80
C PRO A 324 22.30 1.32 -4.62
N THR A 325 23.23 1.84 -5.43
CA THR A 325 24.07 1.04 -6.34
C THR A 325 24.81 -0.11 -5.64
N ASP A 326 25.26 0.07 -4.41
CA ASP A 326 25.95 -0.94 -3.63
C ASP A 326 25.00 -2.06 -3.15
N VAL A 327 23.73 -1.73 -2.92
CA VAL A 327 22.68 -2.68 -2.50
C VAL A 327 22.19 -3.54 -3.66
N MET A 328 22.23 -3.05 -4.91
CA MET A 328 21.80 -3.79 -6.10
C MET A 328 22.38 -5.22 -6.18
N ARG A 329 23.63 -5.41 -5.72
CA ARG A 329 24.30 -6.72 -5.76
C ARG A 329 23.73 -7.73 -4.77
N SER A 330 23.09 -7.26 -3.70
CA SER A 330 22.52 -8.08 -2.62
C SER A 330 21.03 -8.37 -2.79
N LEU A 331 20.41 -7.88 -3.87
CA LEU A 331 19.02 -8.15 -4.16
C LEU A 331 18.75 -9.65 -4.35
N PRO A 332 17.57 -10.14 -3.97
CA PRO A 332 17.13 -11.48 -4.29
C PRO A 332 17.26 -11.78 -5.79
N HIS A 333 17.62 -13.02 -6.13
CA HIS A 333 17.78 -13.49 -7.51
C HIS A 333 16.56 -13.16 -8.40
N GLU A 334 15.36 -13.33 -7.85
CA GLU A 334 14.08 -13.06 -8.52
C GLU A 334 13.97 -11.60 -8.98
N VAL A 335 14.43 -10.65 -8.18
CA VAL A 335 14.41 -9.21 -8.51
C VAL A 335 15.56 -8.88 -9.46
N LYS A 336 16.78 -9.25 -9.07
CA LYS A 336 18.00 -8.86 -9.76
C LYS A 336 18.11 -9.36 -11.20
N ASP A 337 17.68 -10.63 -11.46
CA ASP A 337 17.90 -11.27 -12.74
C ASP A 337 16.72 -11.10 -13.70
N PHE A 338 15.57 -10.66 -13.22
CA PHE A 338 14.34 -10.58 -14.01
C PHE A 338 13.74 -9.18 -14.12
N GLU A 339 13.92 -8.34 -13.12
CA GLU A 339 13.39 -6.97 -13.16
C GLU A 339 14.45 -6.00 -13.72
N PRO A 340 14.07 -4.92 -14.43
CA PRO A 340 15.03 -4.06 -15.10
C PRO A 340 15.79 -3.16 -14.10
N ASP A 341 17.11 -3.09 -14.22
CA ASP A 341 17.96 -2.20 -13.41
C ASP A 341 17.46 -0.74 -13.45
N LEU A 342 16.96 -0.30 -14.61
CA LEU A 342 16.40 1.03 -14.81
C LEU A 342 15.26 1.38 -13.84
N ALA A 343 14.49 0.37 -13.43
CA ALA A 343 13.38 0.56 -12.50
C ALA A 343 13.79 0.40 -11.02
N LEU A 344 15.02 -0.02 -10.75
CA LEU A 344 15.51 -0.35 -9.42
C LEU A 344 16.59 0.62 -8.94
N GLU A 345 17.61 0.92 -9.76
CA GLU A 345 18.80 1.65 -9.36
C GLU A 345 18.57 3.14 -9.22
N GLY A 346 18.67 3.65 -7.99
CA GLY A 346 18.50 5.08 -7.65
C GLY A 346 19.80 5.86 -7.50
N GLY A 347 20.96 5.32 -7.94
CA GLY A 347 22.26 5.95 -7.79
C GLY A 347 22.95 5.62 -6.45
N ALA A 348 24.00 6.35 -6.11
CA ALA A 348 24.88 6.03 -5.00
C ALA A 348 24.17 5.97 -3.62
N ASP A 349 23.18 6.83 -3.39
CA ASP A 349 22.40 6.90 -2.15
C ASP A 349 20.90 6.65 -2.34
N GLY A 350 20.50 6.20 -3.55
CA GLY A 350 19.11 5.92 -3.88
C GLY A 350 18.24 7.16 -4.12
N LEU A 351 18.81 8.35 -4.21
CA LEU A 351 18.04 9.60 -4.29
C LEU A 351 18.24 10.39 -5.61
N ASP A 352 18.90 9.83 -6.63
CA ASP A 352 19.21 10.59 -7.83
C ASP A 352 17.95 11.03 -8.60
N ILE A 353 17.00 10.14 -8.77
CA ILE A 353 15.72 10.45 -9.41
C ILE A 353 14.85 11.32 -8.50
N PHE A 354 14.81 11.02 -7.20
CA PHE A 354 14.08 11.82 -6.22
C PHE A 354 14.49 13.30 -6.25
N ARG A 355 15.80 13.61 -6.28
CA ARG A 355 16.29 15.00 -6.36
C ARG A 355 15.78 15.71 -7.60
N ARG A 356 15.71 15.03 -8.73
CA ARG A 356 15.19 15.59 -10.00
C ARG A 356 13.67 15.83 -9.91
N LEU A 357 12.92 14.93 -9.31
CA LEU A 357 11.48 15.08 -9.05
C LEU A 357 11.22 16.25 -8.10
N LEU A 358 11.96 16.33 -7.00
CA LEU A 358 11.87 17.43 -6.04
C LEU A 358 12.14 18.80 -6.68
N ASN A 359 13.09 18.87 -7.60
CA ASN A 359 13.37 20.09 -8.36
C ASN A 359 12.24 20.43 -9.35
N ALA A 360 11.52 19.45 -9.88
CA ALA A 360 10.40 19.64 -10.80
C ALA A 360 9.11 20.01 -10.09
N ALA A 361 8.88 19.48 -8.86
CA ALA A 361 7.63 19.62 -8.13
C ALA A 361 7.13 21.08 -8.02
N PRO A 362 7.92 22.10 -7.66
CA PRO A 362 7.43 23.47 -7.56
C PRO A 362 6.98 24.08 -8.90
N TYR A 363 7.39 23.51 -10.04
CA TYR A 363 6.94 23.95 -11.34
C TYR A 363 5.69 23.24 -11.82
N MET A 364 5.49 21.99 -11.42
CA MET A 364 4.34 21.17 -11.83
C MET A 364 3.13 21.39 -10.95
N LEU A 365 3.34 21.55 -9.64
CA LEU A 365 2.29 21.63 -8.65
C LEU A 365 1.77 23.05 -8.47
N ARG A 366 0.44 23.15 -8.23
CA ARG A 366 -0.16 24.40 -7.74
C ARG A 366 0.25 24.70 -6.29
N ALA A 367 -0.03 25.91 -5.83
CA ALA A 367 0.05 26.22 -4.38
C ALA A 367 -0.87 25.27 -3.58
N GLY A 368 -0.35 24.72 -2.52
CA GLY A 368 -1.00 23.68 -1.72
C GLY A 368 -0.90 22.27 -2.31
N GLY A 369 -0.31 22.07 -3.50
CA GLY A 369 -0.20 20.76 -4.14
C GLY A 369 0.72 19.79 -3.40
N LEU A 370 0.36 18.50 -3.44
CA LEU A 370 1.07 17.41 -2.78
C LEU A 370 2.21 16.87 -3.66
N PHE A 371 3.40 16.75 -3.10
CA PHE A 371 4.51 15.95 -3.61
C PHE A 371 4.64 14.70 -2.76
N ALA A 372 4.58 13.48 -3.34
CA ALA A 372 4.67 12.22 -2.63
C ALA A 372 5.52 11.21 -3.39
N CYS A 373 6.50 10.60 -2.71
CA CYS A 373 7.38 9.58 -3.29
C CYS A 373 7.57 8.40 -2.34
N GLU A 374 7.46 7.18 -2.89
CA GLU A 374 7.96 5.98 -2.25
C GLU A 374 9.48 5.93 -2.39
N LEU A 375 10.22 5.54 -1.34
CA LEU A 375 11.68 5.50 -1.33
C LEU A 375 12.21 4.34 -0.48
N TYR A 376 13.49 4.06 -0.64
CA TYR A 376 14.22 3.14 0.23
C TYR A 376 14.21 3.61 1.69
N GLU A 377 13.91 2.71 2.64
CA GLU A 377 13.73 3.04 4.05
C GLU A 377 14.90 3.83 4.66
N GLY A 378 16.14 3.50 4.28
CA GLY A 378 17.34 4.19 4.74
C GLY A 378 17.53 5.61 4.20
N ALA A 379 16.82 5.99 3.13
CA ALA A 379 16.97 7.29 2.47
C ALA A 379 15.91 8.34 2.89
N LEU A 380 14.82 7.93 3.55
CA LEU A 380 13.67 8.79 3.83
C LEU A 380 13.98 10.01 4.70
N ASN A 381 14.84 9.86 5.71
CA ASN A 381 15.24 11.01 6.52
C ASN A 381 16.01 12.06 5.71
N ALA A 382 16.91 11.62 4.82
CA ALA A 382 17.63 12.51 3.93
C ALA A 382 16.69 13.16 2.90
N ALA A 383 15.74 12.40 2.34
CA ALA A 383 14.71 12.91 1.44
C ALA A 383 13.82 13.97 2.10
N ALA A 384 13.38 13.73 3.33
CA ALA A 384 12.60 14.71 4.09
C ALA A 384 13.37 16.01 4.36
N GLU A 385 14.67 15.91 4.65
CA GLU A 385 15.51 17.08 4.82
C GLU A 385 15.70 17.85 3.50
N LEU A 386 15.88 17.15 2.38
CA LEU A 386 15.92 17.76 1.05
C LEU A 386 14.61 18.51 0.71
N CYS A 387 13.44 17.95 1.07
CA CYS A 387 12.16 18.64 0.91
C CYS A 387 12.11 19.95 1.70
N ARG A 388 12.56 19.96 2.96
CA ARG A 388 12.60 21.18 3.79
C ARG A 388 13.57 22.23 3.22
N GLN A 389 14.75 21.80 2.78
CA GLN A 389 15.75 22.69 2.13
C GLN A 389 15.24 23.27 0.81
N ALA A 390 14.41 22.53 0.07
CA ALA A 390 13.74 23.00 -1.14
C ALA A 390 12.58 23.98 -0.86
N GLY A 391 12.24 24.23 0.42
CA GLY A 391 11.18 25.14 0.82
C GLY A 391 9.77 24.55 0.80
N LEU A 392 9.64 23.21 0.77
CA LEU A 392 8.35 22.55 0.89
C LEU A 392 7.92 22.51 2.37
N SER A 393 6.62 22.62 2.60
CA SER A 393 6.01 22.58 3.93
C SER A 393 5.37 21.21 4.23
N ASP A 394 4.88 21.01 5.44
CA ASP A 394 4.19 19.79 5.91
C ASP A 394 4.93 18.49 5.51
N VAL A 395 6.26 18.49 5.68
CA VAL A 395 7.12 17.35 5.32
C VAL A 395 6.92 16.24 6.33
N ARG A 396 6.41 15.10 5.86
CA ARG A 396 6.14 13.92 6.69
C ARG A 396 6.76 12.67 6.06
N ILE A 397 7.13 11.73 6.92
CA ILE A 397 7.47 10.36 6.54
C ILE A 397 6.30 9.48 6.94
N VAL A 398 5.77 8.71 6.00
CA VAL A 398 4.67 7.76 6.22
C VAL A 398 5.26 6.36 6.36
N HIS A 399 4.78 5.62 7.36
CA HIS A 399 5.22 4.27 7.67
C HIS A 399 4.18 3.26 7.20
N ASP A 400 4.65 2.07 6.81
CA ASP A 400 3.78 0.95 6.47
C ASP A 400 3.17 0.30 7.72
N LEU A 401 2.31 -0.70 7.51
CA LEU A 401 1.62 -1.42 8.59
C LEU A 401 2.58 -2.19 9.53
N THR A 402 3.85 -2.32 9.14
CA THR A 402 4.92 -2.93 9.95
C THR A 402 5.83 -1.90 10.60
N ASP A 403 5.40 -0.62 10.62
CA ASP A 403 6.13 0.55 11.15
C ASP A 403 7.46 0.83 10.43
N ARG A 404 7.59 0.42 9.16
CA ARG A 404 8.75 0.77 8.34
C ARG A 404 8.46 2.03 7.53
N PRO A 405 9.39 3.01 7.53
CA PRO A 405 9.22 4.21 6.71
C PRO A 405 9.27 3.85 5.22
N ARG A 406 8.29 4.35 4.44
CA ARG A 406 8.15 4.03 3.01
C ARG A 406 8.00 5.25 2.12
N ILE A 407 7.31 6.28 2.60
CA ILE A 407 6.91 7.40 1.76
C ILE A 407 7.38 8.69 2.39
N VAL A 408 7.93 9.60 1.58
CA VAL A 408 8.06 11.00 1.92
C VAL A 408 6.97 11.78 1.21
N ARG A 409 6.26 12.65 1.97
CA ARG A 409 5.30 13.59 1.41
C ARG A 409 5.61 15.01 1.87
N ALA A 410 5.27 15.98 1.03
CA ALA A 410 5.42 17.40 1.33
C ALA A 410 4.46 18.26 0.50
N ILE A 411 4.20 19.48 0.95
CA ILE A 411 3.30 20.44 0.29
C ILE A 411 4.10 21.57 -0.35
N VAL A 412 3.83 21.87 -1.62
CA VAL A 412 4.37 23.04 -2.33
C VAL A 412 3.55 24.26 -1.94
N THR A 413 4.15 25.21 -1.20
CA THR A 413 3.49 26.45 -0.80
C THR A 413 3.65 27.55 -1.85
N GLU A 414 4.81 27.63 -2.47
CA GLU A 414 5.15 28.66 -3.46
C GLU A 414 5.53 27.99 -4.78
N PRO A 415 4.59 27.89 -5.75
CA PRO A 415 4.92 27.37 -7.07
C PRO A 415 5.89 28.34 -7.80
N LYS A 416 6.87 27.75 -8.47
CA LYS A 416 7.85 28.50 -9.24
C LYS A 416 7.35 28.75 -10.66
N GLN A 417 7.36 30.00 -11.09
CA GLN A 417 7.21 30.36 -12.50
C GLN A 417 8.59 30.32 -13.17
N ARG A 418 8.70 29.59 -14.26
CA ARG A 418 9.92 29.64 -15.07
C ARG A 418 9.95 30.95 -15.85
N GLN A 419 10.97 31.77 -15.59
CA GLN A 419 11.27 32.97 -16.37
C GLN A 419 11.60 32.62 -17.83
#